data_5c9851910bd78f9b4cd5ad7abb3586f9
#
_entry.id   5c9851910bd78f9b4cd5ad7abb3586f9
#
_cell.length_a   1.000
_cell.length_b   1.000
_cell.length_c   1.000
_cell.angle_alpha   90.00
_cell.angle_beta   90.00
_cell.angle_gamma   90.00
#
_symmetry.space_group_name_H-M   'P 1'
#
loop_
_entity.id
_entity.type
_entity.pdbx_description
1 polymer ?
#
loop_
_entity_poly.entity_id
_entity_poly.type
_entity_poly.pdbx_seq_one_letter_code
_entity_poly.pdbx_strand_id
1 'polypeptide(L)'
;MKRTILMLLIAFGALSCSKEEIKRLEGKVNVTVYVKDNNGTPLKNWEVYAYDEWAWEHKSDSHPTFHAKRSATDDEGIASFVLSVDVIDEQEVYQFVVYYTEDNAGKKNLSGTEITKNSLKTVKTVTLKAKEKSTITITL
;
A
#
# COMPACT_ATOMS: atom_id res chain seq x y z
N MET A 1 -38.01 10.44 36.12
CA MET A 1 -38.12 9.26 35.28
C MET A 1 -37.91 9.54 33.79
N LYS A 2 -38.53 10.54 33.23
CA LYS A 2 -38.36 10.87 31.78
C LYS A 2 -36.92 11.30 31.39
N ARG A 3 -36.19 11.96 32.30
CA ARG A 3 -34.80 12.42 32.03
C ARG A 3 -33.77 11.27 32.04
N THR A 4 -34.02 10.21 32.77
CA THR A 4 -33.11 9.06 32.85
C THR A 4 -33.20 8.18 31.60
N ILE A 5 -34.38 8.08 31.00
CA ILE A 5 -34.62 7.32 29.77
C ILE A 5 -33.97 8.03 28.57
N LEU A 6 -33.98 9.36 28.53
CA LEU A 6 -33.36 10.16 27.44
C LEU A 6 -31.83 10.03 27.44
N MET A 7 -31.20 10.00 28.63
CA MET A 7 -29.76 9.78 28.76
C MET A 7 -29.33 8.37 28.32
N LEU A 8 -30.15 7.37 28.55
CA LEU A 8 -29.88 6.00 28.15
C LEU A 8 -29.89 5.85 26.60
N LEU A 9 -30.81 6.55 25.95
CA LEU A 9 -30.90 6.55 24.47
C LEU A 9 -29.71 7.23 23.82
N ILE A 10 -29.18 8.31 24.41
CA ILE A 10 -27.98 9.00 23.89
C ILE A 10 -26.73 8.12 24.03
N ALA A 11 -26.61 7.39 25.14
CA ALA A 11 -25.50 6.46 25.36
C ALA A 11 -25.51 5.29 24.36
N PHE A 12 -26.66 4.78 23.96
CA PHE A 12 -26.80 3.74 22.94
C PHE A 12 -26.44 4.25 21.56
N GLY A 13 -26.79 5.48 21.20
CA GLY A 13 -26.43 6.08 19.92
C GLY A 13 -24.92 6.29 19.75
N ALA A 14 -24.23 6.71 20.82
CA ALA A 14 -22.78 6.91 20.79
C ALA A 14 -21.98 5.61 20.65
N LEU A 15 -22.43 4.52 21.28
CA LEU A 15 -21.81 3.20 21.16
C LEU A 15 -21.97 2.59 19.77
N SER A 16 -23.08 2.85 19.09
CA SER A 16 -23.35 2.39 17.73
C SER A 16 -22.43 3.06 16.71
N CYS A 17 -22.19 4.36 16.81
CA CYS A 17 -21.26 5.09 15.93
C CYS A 17 -19.81 4.65 16.12
N SER A 18 -19.37 4.38 17.34
CA SER A 18 -17.99 3.92 17.64
C SER A 18 -17.69 2.55 17.04
N LYS A 19 -18.64 1.65 16.99
CA LYS A 19 -18.47 0.32 16.39
C LYS A 19 -18.33 0.37 14.87
N GLU A 20 -19.01 1.27 14.18
CA GLU A 20 -18.90 1.43 12.74
C GLU A 20 -17.56 2.06 12.32
N GLU A 21 -17.04 3.02 13.09
CA GLU A 21 -15.72 3.59 12.87
C GLU A 21 -14.61 2.55 13.07
N ILE A 22 -14.67 1.74 14.08
CA ILE A 22 -13.72 0.64 14.35
C ILE A 22 -13.73 -0.36 13.19
N LYS A 23 -14.88 -0.75 12.66
CA LYS A 23 -15.00 -1.66 11.51
C LYS A 23 -14.37 -1.09 10.24
N ARG A 24 -14.46 0.22 10.00
CA ARG A 24 -13.84 0.85 8.82
C ARG A 24 -12.32 0.87 8.91
N LEU A 25 -11.76 0.95 10.10
CA LEU A 25 -10.31 0.96 10.33
C LEU A 25 -9.71 -0.44 10.36
N GLU A 26 -10.48 -1.46 10.71
CA GLU A 26 -10.01 -2.84 10.86
C GLU A 26 -9.44 -3.44 9.58
N GLY A 27 -9.93 -3.03 8.43
CA GLY A 27 -9.46 -3.49 7.12
C GLY A 27 -8.34 -2.65 6.49
N LYS A 28 -7.67 -1.76 7.25
CA LYS A 28 -6.62 -0.87 6.73
C LYS A 28 -5.28 -1.13 7.39
N VAL A 29 -4.21 -1.05 6.59
CA VAL A 29 -2.82 -1.16 7.03
C VAL A 29 -2.02 0.01 6.50
N ASN A 30 -1.28 0.67 7.40
CA ASN A 30 -0.30 1.69 7.03
C ASN A 30 1.02 1.00 6.66
N VAL A 31 1.50 1.24 5.45
CA VAL A 31 2.73 0.64 4.93
C VAL A 31 3.73 1.72 4.59
N THR A 32 4.93 1.56 5.09
CA THR A 32 6.09 2.39 4.77
C THR A 32 7.08 1.59 3.93
N VAL A 33 7.40 2.07 2.73
CA VAL A 33 8.32 1.42 1.81
C VAL A 33 9.57 2.28 1.64
N TYR A 34 10.72 1.76 2.05
CA TYR A 34 12.03 2.37 1.82
C TYR A 34 12.61 1.86 0.50
N VAL A 35 12.98 2.77 -0.38
CA VAL A 35 13.64 2.44 -1.64
C VAL A 35 15.05 3.01 -1.63
N LYS A 36 16.03 2.15 -1.80
CA LYS A 36 17.45 2.52 -1.77
C LYS A 36 18.23 1.76 -2.84
N ASP A 37 19.41 2.29 -3.18
CA ASP A 37 20.36 1.58 -4.02
C ASP A 37 21.20 0.56 -3.23
N ASN A 38 22.08 -0.16 -3.92
CA ASN A 38 22.96 -1.15 -3.30
C ASN A 38 23.96 -0.57 -2.29
N ASN A 39 24.20 0.72 -2.33
CA ASN A 39 25.09 1.42 -1.38
C ASN A 39 24.32 1.95 -0.16
N GLY A 40 23.02 1.73 -0.10
CA GLY A 40 22.16 2.23 0.97
C GLY A 40 21.69 3.68 0.78
N THR A 41 21.95 4.29 -0.38
CA THR A 41 21.51 5.65 -0.67
C THR A 41 20.01 5.68 -0.96
N PRO A 42 19.22 6.51 -0.26
CA PRO A 42 17.79 6.65 -0.54
C PRO A 42 17.54 7.13 -1.97
N LEU A 43 16.55 6.54 -2.63
CA LEU A 43 16.12 6.91 -3.98
C LEU A 43 14.89 7.80 -3.92
N LYS A 44 15.06 9.05 -4.32
CA LYS A 44 14.05 10.11 -4.29
C LYS A 44 13.21 10.12 -5.57
N ASN A 45 11.91 10.39 -5.45
CA ASN A 45 10.95 10.48 -6.55
C ASN A 45 10.83 9.18 -7.39
N TRP A 46 11.00 8.04 -6.75
CA TRP A 46 10.78 6.75 -7.37
C TRP A 46 9.36 6.27 -7.08
N GLU A 47 8.62 5.89 -8.10
CA GLU A 47 7.28 5.35 -7.93
C GLU A 47 7.32 3.87 -7.55
N VAL A 48 6.56 3.53 -6.51
CA VAL A 48 6.32 2.18 -6.03
C VAL A 48 4.87 1.83 -6.32
N TYR A 49 4.64 0.64 -6.84
CA TYR A 49 3.32 0.11 -7.13
C TYR A 49 2.98 -1.01 -6.16
N ALA A 50 1.78 -0.96 -5.59
CA ALA A 50 1.28 -1.99 -4.69
C ALA A 50 0.10 -2.72 -5.34
N TYR A 51 0.22 -4.02 -5.47
CA TYR A 51 -0.80 -4.90 -6.03
C TYR A 51 -1.31 -5.83 -4.94
N ASP A 52 -2.63 -5.90 -4.75
CA ASP A 52 -3.22 -7.03 -4.05
C ASP A 52 -3.14 -8.30 -4.93
N GLU A 53 -3.53 -9.44 -4.41
CA GLU A 53 -3.43 -10.72 -5.11
C GLU A 53 -4.22 -10.70 -6.42
N TRP A 54 -5.44 -10.18 -6.40
CA TRP A 54 -6.28 -10.09 -7.59
C TRP A 54 -5.65 -9.19 -8.65
N ALA A 55 -5.20 -7.99 -8.28
CA ALA A 55 -4.57 -7.04 -9.19
C ALA A 55 -3.28 -7.59 -9.79
N TRP A 56 -2.51 -8.34 -9.02
CA TRP A 56 -1.29 -8.99 -9.48
C TRP A 56 -1.56 -10.06 -10.55
N GLU A 57 -2.56 -10.90 -10.32
CA GLU A 57 -2.94 -11.97 -11.24
C GLU A 57 -3.62 -11.47 -12.52
N HIS A 58 -4.33 -10.34 -12.45
CA HIS A 58 -5.09 -9.76 -13.55
C HIS A 58 -4.40 -8.57 -14.23
N LYS A 59 -3.08 -8.45 -14.12
CA LYS A 59 -2.33 -7.41 -14.81
C LYS A 59 -2.51 -7.51 -16.32
N SER A 60 -2.84 -6.39 -16.95
CA SER A 60 -2.90 -6.28 -18.40
C SER A 60 -1.50 -6.16 -18.98
N ASP A 61 -1.25 -6.80 -20.12
CA ASP A 61 0.02 -6.66 -20.86
C ASP A 61 0.24 -5.24 -21.39
N SER A 62 -0.84 -4.57 -21.79
CA SER A 62 -0.79 -3.21 -22.33
C SER A 62 -0.75 -2.11 -21.27
N HIS A 63 -1.31 -2.39 -20.10
CA HIS A 63 -1.40 -1.44 -18.98
C HIS A 63 -1.11 -2.16 -17.66
N PRO A 64 0.14 -2.55 -17.40
CA PRO A 64 0.47 -3.43 -16.27
C PRO A 64 0.14 -2.84 -14.89
N THR A 65 0.05 -1.51 -14.77
CA THR A 65 -0.16 -0.82 -13.50
C THR A 65 -1.59 -0.38 -13.25
N PHE A 66 -2.52 -0.71 -14.14
CA PHE A 66 -3.90 -0.20 -14.10
C PHE A 66 -4.64 -0.49 -12.79
N HIS A 67 -4.44 -1.66 -12.21
CA HIS A 67 -5.09 -2.07 -10.96
C HIS A 67 -4.22 -1.85 -9.71
N ALA A 68 -3.01 -1.33 -9.87
CA ALA A 68 -2.11 -1.08 -8.75
C ALA A 68 -2.39 0.27 -8.10
N LYS A 69 -2.10 0.35 -6.81
CA LYS A 69 -1.95 1.63 -6.11
C LYS A 69 -0.50 2.09 -6.24
N ARG A 70 -0.27 3.39 -6.27
CA ARG A 70 1.07 3.96 -6.42
C ARG A 70 1.35 5.02 -5.37
N SER A 71 2.63 5.13 -5.02
CA SER A 71 3.16 6.18 -4.17
C SER A 71 4.60 6.47 -4.59
N ALA A 72 4.97 7.75 -4.65
CA ALA A 72 6.34 8.15 -4.96
C ALA A 72 7.15 8.33 -3.68
N THR A 73 8.43 8.01 -3.73
CA THR A 73 9.33 8.22 -2.59
C THR A 73 9.62 9.71 -2.40
N ASP A 74 9.77 10.10 -1.13
CA ASP A 74 10.19 11.42 -0.70
C ASP A 74 11.72 11.57 -0.70
N ASP A 75 12.23 12.66 -0.12
CA ASP A 75 13.66 12.94 -0.02
C ASP A 75 14.44 11.90 0.80
N GLU A 76 13.76 11.16 1.66
CA GLU A 76 14.34 10.09 2.48
C GLU A 76 14.18 8.70 1.84
N GLY A 77 13.65 8.62 0.62
CA GLY A 77 13.41 7.37 -0.08
C GLY A 77 12.19 6.62 0.43
N ILE A 78 11.22 7.30 1.03
CA ILE A 78 10.04 6.70 1.66
C ILE A 78 8.80 6.92 0.80
N ALA A 79 8.16 5.83 0.41
CA ALA A 79 6.80 5.81 -0.15
C ALA A 79 5.83 5.29 0.91
N SER A 80 4.68 5.95 1.05
CA SER A 80 3.68 5.60 2.06
C SER A 80 2.38 5.15 1.40
N PHE A 81 1.78 4.10 1.96
CA PHE A 81 0.53 3.54 1.50
C PHE A 81 -0.45 3.34 2.67
N VAL A 82 -1.72 3.50 2.37
CA VAL A 82 -2.82 3.00 3.20
C VAL A 82 -3.55 1.95 2.36
N LEU A 83 -3.39 0.68 2.71
CA LEU A 83 -3.88 -0.44 1.92
C LEU A 83 -4.99 -1.19 2.64
N SER A 84 -5.92 -1.74 1.86
CA SER A 84 -6.99 -2.57 2.41
C SER A 84 -6.54 -4.02 2.49
N VAL A 85 -6.96 -4.71 3.53
CA VAL A 85 -6.83 -6.15 3.68
C VAL A 85 -8.20 -6.78 3.82
N ASP A 86 -8.29 -8.09 3.57
CA ASP A 86 -9.53 -8.82 3.74
C ASP A 86 -10.04 -8.72 5.19
N VAL A 87 -11.32 -8.38 5.34
CA VAL A 87 -11.93 -8.14 6.66
C VAL A 87 -12.16 -9.45 7.42
N ILE A 88 -12.32 -10.55 6.70
CA ILE A 88 -12.61 -11.88 7.27
C ILE A 88 -11.32 -12.52 7.74
N ASP A 89 -10.31 -12.59 6.86
CA ASP A 89 -9.02 -13.21 7.14
C ASP A 89 -8.07 -12.27 7.89
N GLU A 90 -8.40 -10.97 7.95
CA GLU A 90 -7.60 -9.90 8.56
C GLU A 90 -6.18 -9.80 7.99
N GLN A 91 -5.97 -10.33 6.79
CA GLN A 91 -4.69 -10.30 6.09
C GLN A 91 -4.87 -10.34 4.57
N GLU A 92 -3.88 -9.87 3.85
CA GLU A 92 -3.82 -9.85 2.38
C GLU A 92 -2.37 -9.93 1.92
N VAL A 93 -2.11 -10.68 0.85
CA VAL A 93 -0.80 -10.70 0.22
C VAL A 93 -0.70 -9.55 -0.78
N TYR A 94 0.36 -8.76 -0.66
CA TYR A 94 0.66 -7.65 -1.57
C TYR A 94 2.01 -7.85 -2.25
N GLN A 95 2.07 -7.43 -3.51
CA GLN A 95 3.29 -7.30 -4.28
C GLN A 95 3.64 -5.82 -4.36
N PHE A 96 4.81 -5.44 -3.85
CA PHE A 96 5.36 -4.08 -4.01
C PHE A 96 6.40 -4.12 -5.12
N VAL A 97 6.22 -3.27 -6.13
CA VAL A 97 6.98 -3.34 -7.37
C VAL A 97 7.53 -1.97 -7.72
N VAL A 98 8.81 -1.95 -8.05
CA VAL A 98 9.49 -0.80 -8.65
C VAL A 98 9.92 -1.19 -10.06
N TYR A 99 9.48 -0.42 -11.06
CA TYR A 99 9.85 -0.63 -12.45
C TYR A 99 10.96 0.34 -12.84
N TYR A 100 11.91 -0.12 -13.65
CA TYR A 100 13.06 0.69 -14.03
C TYR A 100 13.65 0.29 -15.39
N THR A 101 14.46 1.19 -15.95
CA THR A 101 15.42 0.89 -17.01
C THR A 101 16.83 0.94 -16.45
N GLU A 102 17.75 0.24 -17.05
CA GLU A 102 19.16 0.22 -16.67
C GLU A 102 20.04 0.43 -17.90
N ASP A 103 20.96 1.36 -17.78
CA ASP A 103 21.98 1.66 -18.78
C ASP A 103 23.34 1.90 -18.11
N ASN A 104 24.32 2.38 -18.87
CA ASN A 104 25.67 2.68 -18.35
C ASN A 104 25.68 3.78 -17.29
N ALA A 105 24.66 4.64 -17.24
CA ALA A 105 24.50 5.69 -16.23
C ALA A 105 23.80 5.20 -14.94
N GLY A 106 23.32 3.96 -14.93
CA GLY A 106 22.62 3.35 -13.82
C GLY A 106 21.15 3.08 -14.05
N LYS A 107 20.38 2.94 -12.98
CA LYS A 107 18.95 2.65 -13.01
C LYS A 107 18.13 3.93 -13.01
N LYS A 108 17.07 3.93 -13.81
CA LYS A 108 16.11 5.03 -13.90
C LYS A 108 14.69 4.51 -13.70
N ASN A 109 13.95 5.13 -12.80
CA ASN A 109 12.57 4.76 -12.50
C ASN A 109 11.66 4.96 -13.71
N LEU A 110 10.78 4.00 -13.92
CA LEU A 110 9.67 4.09 -14.86
C LEU A 110 8.35 4.33 -14.13
N SER A 111 7.48 5.10 -14.75
CA SER A 111 6.15 5.38 -14.22
C SER A 111 5.07 5.42 -15.29
N GLY A 112 3.84 5.06 -14.90
CA GLY A 112 2.66 5.17 -15.75
C GLY A 112 2.76 4.42 -17.07
N THR A 113 2.54 5.14 -18.17
CA THR A 113 2.52 4.58 -19.53
C THR A 113 3.88 4.12 -20.06
N GLU A 114 4.98 4.51 -19.44
CA GLU A 114 6.32 4.04 -19.78
C GLU A 114 6.53 2.56 -19.43
N ILE A 115 5.72 2.04 -18.50
CA ILE A 115 5.83 0.66 -18.03
C ILE A 115 5.15 -0.29 -18.99
N THR A 116 5.89 -1.32 -19.41
CA THR A 116 5.40 -2.40 -20.26
C THR A 116 5.55 -3.74 -19.55
N LYS A 117 4.96 -4.79 -20.10
CA LYS A 117 5.12 -6.15 -19.58
C LYS A 117 6.57 -6.64 -19.53
N ASN A 118 7.45 -6.05 -20.35
CA ASN A 118 8.86 -6.42 -20.44
C ASN A 118 9.79 -5.51 -19.63
N SER A 119 9.25 -4.52 -18.93
CA SER A 119 10.04 -3.63 -18.10
C SER A 119 10.76 -4.40 -16.98
N LEU A 120 12.01 -4.01 -16.73
CA LEU A 120 12.74 -4.52 -15.57
C LEU A 120 12.01 -4.10 -14.29
N LYS A 121 12.02 -4.97 -13.29
CA LYS A 121 11.33 -4.72 -12.02
C LYS A 121 11.98 -5.44 -10.86
N THR A 122 11.84 -4.86 -9.69
CA THR A 122 12.09 -5.51 -8.41
C THR A 122 10.77 -5.68 -7.69
N VAL A 123 10.49 -6.90 -7.22
CA VAL A 123 9.25 -7.29 -6.58
C VAL A 123 9.53 -7.71 -5.14
N LYS A 124 8.74 -7.18 -4.21
CA LYS A 124 8.74 -7.60 -2.82
C LYS A 124 7.36 -8.11 -2.43
N THR A 125 7.25 -9.38 -2.09
CA THR A 125 6.01 -10.02 -1.65
C THR A 125 5.89 -9.94 -0.14
N VAL A 126 4.77 -9.43 0.36
CA VAL A 126 4.53 -9.25 1.79
C VAL A 126 3.09 -9.60 2.14
N THR A 127 2.88 -10.29 3.25
CA THR A 127 1.55 -10.47 3.84
C THR A 127 1.30 -9.35 4.83
N LEU A 128 0.30 -8.52 4.52
CA LEU A 128 -0.14 -7.42 5.39
C LEU A 128 -1.24 -7.93 6.32
N LYS A 129 -1.15 -7.56 7.59
CA LYS A 129 -2.13 -7.91 8.60
C LYS A 129 -2.83 -6.66 9.12
N ALA A 130 -4.15 -6.76 9.28
CA ALA A 130 -4.95 -5.68 9.86
C ALA A 130 -4.41 -5.24 11.22
N LYS A 131 -4.52 -3.93 11.51
CA LYS A 131 -4.08 -3.29 12.76
C LYS A 131 -2.56 -3.28 12.99
N GLU A 132 -1.76 -3.82 12.08
CA GLU A 132 -0.30 -3.76 12.14
C GLU A 132 0.22 -2.66 11.22
N LYS A 133 1.33 -2.04 11.61
CA LYS A 133 2.13 -1.21 10.72
C LYS A 133 3.13 -2.11 10.02
N SER A 134 3.33 -1.91 8.73
CA SER A 134 4.29 -2.68 7.95
C SER A 134 5.39 -1.78 7.39
N THR A 135 6.62 -2.24 7.51
CA THR A 135 7.80 -1.55 6.96
C THR A 135 8.50 -2.50 6.00
N ILE A 136 8.74 -2.03 4.79
CA ILE A 136 9.31 -2.81 3.69
C ILE A 136 10.51 -2.06 3.13
N THR A 137 11.58 -2.78 2.79
CA THR A 137 12.75 -2.22 2.12
C THR A 137 12.91 -2.86 0.75
N ILE A 138 13.03 -2.03 -0.29
CA ILE A 138 13.36 -2.43 -1.65
C ILE A 138 14.74 -1.88 -1.98
N THR A 139 15.64 -2.78 -2.34
CA THR A 139 17.02 -2.42 -2.73
C THR A 139 17.19 -2.66 -4.24
N LEU A 140 17.74 -1.68 -4.93
CA LEU A 140 17.93 -1.69 -6.38
C LEU A 140 19.39 -1.68 -6.78
#